data_7e1a9ebae8f4d06869bbf5d3fe5c514f
#
_entry.id   7e1a9ebae8f4d06869bbf5d3fe5c514f
#
_cell.length_a   1.000
_cell.length_b   1.000
_cell.length_c   1.000
_cell.angle_alpha   90.00
_cell.angle_beta   90.00
_cell.angle_gamma   90.00
#
_symmetry.space_group_name_H-M   'P 1'
#
loop_
_entity.id
_entity.type
_entity.pdbx_description
1 polymer ?
#
loop_
_entity_poly.entity_id
_entity_poly.type
_entity_poly.pdbx_seq_one_letter_code
_entity_poly.pdbx_strand_id
1 'polypeptide(L)'
;MIYGTIGIHPHESSRDIITSKQIIESLNENSKIIGIGETGLDFYYNNSEKDKQIASFREHIDASIKTNIPLIVHSREAEKDTFEILNEYKNENLKILMHCFTGSKEFSEKLLTLNSFFSASGIITFKNSLDLQNTFKSIPIDNILIETDSPFLAPVPKRGKKNEPSFIDFTATKLAEIKNLSKEDLVKKTTDNFNKLFFN
;
A
#
# COMPACT_ATOMS: atom_id res chain seq x y z
N MET A 1 15.27 13.97 -0.80
CA MET A 1 15.77 12.81 -0.04
C MET A 1 15.03 11.58 -0.56
N ILE A 2 15.70 10.42 -0.68
CA ILE A 2 15.10 9.16 -1.16
C ILE A 2 15.19 8.16 -0.02
N TYR A 3 14.08 7.46 0.22
CA TYR A 3 13.97 6.34 1.13
C TYR A 3 13.64 5.07 0.35
N GLY A 4 13.86 3.91 0.95
CA GLY A 4 13.58 2.60 0.36
C GLY A 4 12.67 1.76 1.25
N THR A 5 12.23 0.66 0.67
CA THR A 5 11.54 -0.43 1.36
C THR A 5 12.25 -1.74 1.09
N ILE A 6 12.06 -2.75 1.93
CA ILE A 6 12.61 -4.08 1.76
C ILE A 6 11.53 -5.13 1.90
N GLY A 7 11.47 -6.04 0.96
CA GLY A 7 10.51 -7.15 0.99
C GLY A 7 10.53 -7.99 -0.28
N ILE A 8 9.72 -9.05 -0.27
CA ILE A 8 9.51 -9.93 -1.41
C ILE A 8 8.07 -9.76 -1.90
N HIS A 9 7.93 -9.29 -3.12
CA HIS A 9 6.64 -9.17 -3.79
C HIS A 9 5.97 -10.56 -3.92
N PRO A 10 4.65 -10.68 -3.78
CA PRO A 10 3.97 -11.98 -3.84
C PRO A 10 4.28 -12.79 -5.11
N HIS A 11 4.55 -12.15 -6.23
CA HIS A 11 4.94 -12.83 -7.46
C HIS A 11 6.26 -13.61 -7.36
N GLU A 12 7.16 -13.21 -6.47
CA GLU A 12 8.51 -13.79 -6.33
C GLU A 12 8.62 -14.75 -5.14
N SER A 13 7.59 -14.88 -4.31
CA SER A 13 7.62 -15.63 -3.04
C SER A 13 7.85 -17.14 -3.17
N SER A 14 7.65 -17.71 -4.37
CA SER A 14 8.04 -19.13 -4.64
C SER A 14 9.51 -19.28 -4.98
N ARG A 15 10.18 -18.20 -5.42
CA ARG A 15 11.56 -18.20 -5.88
C ARG A 15 12.52 -17.62 -4.84
N ASP A 16 12.08 -16.54 -4.22
CA ASP A 16 12.85 -15.80 -3.23
C ASP A 16 12.22 -15.99 -1.86
N ILE A 17 13.00 -16.54 -0.92
CA ILE A 17 12.57 -16.77 0.45
C ILE A 17 13.34 -15.82 1.36
N ILE A 18 12.62 -15.05 2.16
CA ILE A 18 13.18 -14.18 3.17
C ILE A 18 12.53 -14.46 4.52
N THR A 19 13.31 -14.48 5.58
CA THR A 19 12.81 -14.61 6.95
C THR A 19 12.70 -13.25 7.62
N SER A 20 11.87 -13.14 8.66
CA SER A 20 11.75 -11.90 9.44
C SER A 20 13.12 -11.47 10.01
N LYS A 21 13.95 -12.41 10.40
CA LYS A 21 15.32 -12.13 10.88
C LYS A 21 16.17 -11.44 9.82
N GLN A 22 16.18 -11.94 8.58
CA GLN A 22 16.94 -11.35 7.47
C GLN A 22 16.43 -9.95 7.10
N ILE A 23 15.09 -9.73 7.16
CA ILE A 23 14.51 -8.39 6.97
C ILE A 23 15.04 -7.44 8.04
N ILE A 24 15.02 -7.85 9.32
CA ILE A 24 15.49 -7.04 10.45
C ILE A 24 17.00 -6.74 10.32
N GLU A 25 17.81 -7.71 9.94
CA GLU A 25 19.23 -7.51 9.68
C GLU A 25 19.48 -6.45 8.61
N SER A 26 18.75 -6.52 7.49
CA SER A 26 18.86 -5.54 6.40
C SER A 26 18.41 -4.13 6.80
N LEU A 27 17.39 -4.01 7.68
CA LEU A 27 16.96 -2.73 8.25
C LEU A 27 18.06 -2.10 9.12
N ASN A 28 18.76 -2.91 9.90
CA ASN A 28 19.85 -2.42 10.77
C ASN A 28 21.05 -1.92 9.97
N GLU A 29 21.27 -2.45 8.76
CA GLU A 29 22.35 -2.03 7.88
C GLU A 29 22.07 -0.75 7.10
N ASN A 30 20.80 -0.34 6.96
CA ASN A 30 20.44 0.81 6.13
C ASN A 30 19.31 1.66 6.74
N SER A 31 19.67 2.74 7.37
CA SER A 31 18.73 3.69 8.01
C SER A 31 17.80 4.42 7.03
N LYS A 32 17.98 4.29 5.73
CA LYS A 32 17.07 4.84 4.72
C LYS A 32 15.93 3.90 4.33
N ILE A 33 15.93 2.67 4.84
CA ILE A 33 14.80 1.76 4.69
C ILE A 33 13.78 2.13 5.77
N ILE A 34 12.59 2.56 5.34
CA ILE A 34 11.52 3.06 6.22
C ILE A 34 10.23 2.24 6.13
N GLY A 35 10.21 1.19 5.31
CA GLY A 35 9.06 0.31 5.13
C GLY A 35 9.46 -1.12 4.84
N ILE A 36 8.61 -2.06 5.24
CA ILE A 36 8.75 -3.49 4.97
C ILE A 36 7.74 -3.87 3.90
N GLY A 37 8.21 -4.28 2.75
CA GLY A 37 7.42 -4.58 1.56
C GLY A 37 8.12 -4.13 0.26
N GLU A 38 7.45 -4.27 -0.86
CA GLU A 38 6.07 -4.69 -1.06
C GLU A 38 5.92 -6.19 -0.78
N THR A 39 4.90 -6.57 -0.03
CA THR A 39 4.56 -7.96 0.31
C THR A 39 3.04 -8.14 0.30
N GLY A 40 2.53 -9.35 0.46
CA GLY A 40 1.08 -9.60 0.51
C GLY A 40 0.64 -10.72 -0.44
N LEU A 41 -0.54 -10.58 -1.04
CA LEU A 41 -1.19 -11.65 -1.81
C LEU A 41 -1.64 -11.15 -3.20
N ASP A 42 -1.31 -11.93 -4.24
CA ASP A 42 -1.81 -11.74 -5.60
C ASP A 42 -2.30 -13.10 -6.16
N PHE A 43 -3.59 -13.29 -6.15
CA PHE A 43 -4.22 -14.50 -6.65
C PHE A 43 -4.72 -14.36 -8.10
N TYR A 44 -4.50 -13.19 -8.70
CA TYR A 44 -4.85 -12.93 -10.09
C TYR A 44 -3.82 -13.53 -11.07
N TYR A 45 -2.53 -13.22 -10.85
CA TYR A 45 -1.48 -13.67 -11.78
C TYR A 45 -0.99 -15.09 -11.53
N ASN A 46 -1.14 -15.61 -10.30
CA ASN A 46 -0.65 -16.95 -9.90
C ASN A 46 0.83 -17.21 -10.25
N ASN A 47 1.67 -16.18 -10.17
CA ASN A 47 3.11 -16.29 -10.44
C ASN A 47 3.85 -17.06 -9.35
N SER A 48 3.27 -17.13 -8.15
CA SER A 48 3.76 -17.91 -7.02
C SER A 48 2.60 -18.67 -6.37
N GLU A 49 2.90 -19.82 -5.78
CA GLU A 49 1.92 -20.64 -5.06
C GLU A 49 1.34 -19.86 -3.87
N LYS A 50 0.03 -20.01 -3.63
CA LYS A 50 -0.68 -19.30 -2.54
C LYS A 50 -0.04 -19.50 -1.18
N ASP A 51 0.31 -20.74 -0.84
CA ASP A 51 0.93 -21.06 0.44
C ASP A 51 2.28 -20.37 0.63
N LYS A 52 3.04 -20.20 -0.45
CA LYS A 52 4.32 -19.48 -0.44
C LYS A 52 4.12 -17.99 -0.24
N GLN A 53 3.11 -17.41 -0.91
CA GLN A 53 2.73 -16.01 -0.71
C GLN A 53 2.32 -15.77 0.74
N ILE A 54 1.46 -16.63 1.31
CA ILE A 54 1.00 -16.53 2.71
C ILE A 54 2.17 -16.65 3.68
N ALA A 55 3.06 -17.62 3.48
CA ALA A 55 4.21 -17.81 4.35
C ALA A 55 5.14 -16.58 4.31
N SER A 56 5.46 -16.07 3.12
CA SER A 56 6.26 -14.86 2.94
C SER A 56 5.59 -13.65 3.60
N PHE A 57 4.28 -13.46 3.40
CA PHE A 57 3.52 -12.37 4.00
C PHE A 57 3.62 -12.35 5.52
N ARG A 58 3.51 -13.53 6.17
CA ARG A 58 3.64 -13.69 7.62
C ARG A 58 5.04 -13.33 8.14
N GLU A 59 6.11 -13.67 7.42
CA GLU A 59 7.48 -13.28 7.77
C GLU A 59 7.66 -11.74 7.76
N HIS A 60 7.04 -11.05 6.77
CA HIS A 60 7.09 -9.59 6.70
C HIS A 60 6.25 -8.94 7.81
N ILE A 61 5.08 -9.50 8.15
CA ILE A 61 4.27 -9.04 9.29
C ILE A 61 5.08 -9.16 10.59
N ASP A 62 5.70 -10.31 10.83
CA ASP A 62 6.51 -10.56 12.04
C ASP A 62 7.68 -9.56 12.14
N ALA A 63 8.38 -9.29 11.03
CA ALA A 63 9.42 -8.27 10.98
C ALA A 63 8.87 -6.86 11.29
N SER A 64 7.71 -6.50 10.73
CA SER A 64 7.07 -5.21 10.93
C SER A 64 6.69 -4.98 12.41
N ILE A 65 6.09 -5.98 13.05
CA ILE A 65 5.74 -5.92 14.47
C ILE A 65 6.99 -5.75 15.34
N LYS A 66 8.04 -6.55 15.11
CA LYS A 66 9.28 -6.53 15.89
C LYS A 66 10.07 -5.23 15.76
N THR A 67 9.96 -4.55 14.63
CA THR A 67 10.72 -3.32 14.35
C THR A 67 9.91 -2.04 14.46
N ASN A 68 8.56 -2.15 14.56
CA ASN A 68 7.61 -1.04 14.48
C ASN A 68 7.74 -0.23 13.16
N ILE A 69 8.26 -0.85 12.09
CA ILE A 69 8.36 -0.27 10.75
C ILE A 69 7.11 -0.62 9.95
N PRO A 70 6.51 0.34 9.20
CA PRO A 70 5.28 0.10 8.45
C PRO A 70 5.37 -1.04 7.43
N LEU A 71 4.33 -1.85 7.38
CA LEU A 71 4.12 -2.92 6.42
C LEU A 71 3.42 -2.37 5.17
N ILE A 72 4.00 -2.61 3.99
CA ILE A 72 3.47 -2.17 2.70
C ILE A 72 2.87 -3.37 1.99
N VAL A 73 1.54 -3.37 1.86
CA VAL A 73 0.76 -4.56 1.49
C VAL A 73 0.18 -4.42 0.10
N HIS A 74 0.49 -5.39 -0.74
CA HIS A 74 -0.17 -5.68 -2.00
C HIS A 74 -1.35 -6.64 -1.78
N SER A 75 -2.49 -6.36 -2.41
CA SER A 75 -3.63 -7.29 -2.41
C SER A 75 -4.37 -7.24 -3.74
N ARG A 76 -4.43 -8.36 -4.44
CA ARG A 76 -5.14 -8.49 -5.70
C ARG A 76 -5.86 -9.83 -5.81
N GLU A 77 -7.20 -9.80 -6.00
CA GLU A 77 -8.06 -11.00 -5.97
C GLU A 77 -7.91 -11.83 -4.68
N ALA A 78 -7.56 -11.16 -3.55
CA ALA A 78 -7.18 -11.79 -2.29
C ALA A 78 -7.72 -11.04 -1.05
N GLU A 79 -8.77 -10.23 -1.19
CA GLU A 79 -9.29 -9.36 -0.13
C GLU A 79 -9.58 -10.11 1.17
N LYS A 80 -10.28 -11.27 1.06
CA LYS A 80 -10.66 -12.08 2.21
C LYS A 80 -9.44 -12.59 2.96
N ASP A 81 -8.53 -13.26 2.24
CA ASP A 81 -7.34 -13.88 2.84
C ASP A 81 -6.40 -12.80 3.41
N THR A 82 -6.24 -11.68 2.71
CA THR A 82 -5.45 -10.54 3.20
C THR A 82 -6.00 -10.01 4.51
N PHE A 83 -7.33 -9.78 4.59
CA PHE A 83 -7.94 -9.30 5.83
C PHE A 83 -7.83 -10.34 6.95
N GLU A 84 -8.14 -11.60 6.70
CA GLU A 84 -8.08 -12.66 7.70
C GLU A 84 -6.68 -12.77 8.32
N ILE A 85 -5.63 -12.77 7.50
CA ILE A 85 -4.25 -12.80 7.97
C ILE A 85 -3.92 -11.56 8.80
N LEU A 86 -4.20 -10.35 8.31
CA LEU A 86 -3.90 -9.12 9.05
C LEU A 86 -4.68 -9.04 10.36
N ASN A 87 -5.94 -9.52 10.39
CA ASN A 87 -6.77 -9.50 11.58
C ASN A 87 -6.30 -10.47 12.69
N GLU A 88 -5.52 -11.49 12.37
CA GLU A 88 -4.86 -12.33 13.39
C GLU A 88 -3.93 -11.49 14.29
N TYR A 89 -3.37 -10.41 13.76
CA TYR A 89 -2.43 -9.51 14.44
C TYR A 89 -3.07 -8.19 14.94
N LYS A 90 -4.40 -8.11 15.00
CA LYS A 90 -5.14 -6.88 15.37
C LYS A 90 -4.81 -6.30 16.75
N ASN A 91 -4.26 -7.11 17.64
CA ASN A 91 -3.85 -6.69 18.99
C ASN A 91 -2.36 -6.29 19.06
N GLU A 92 -1.64 -6.42 17.95
CA GLU A 92 -0.24 -6.03 17.83
C GLU A 92 -0.13 -4.60 17.32
N ASN A 93 1.03 -3.98 17.54
CA ASN A 93 1.31 -2.64 17.02
C ASN A 93 1.77 -2.72 15.56
N LEU A 94 0.85 -3.10 14.67
CA LEU A 94 1.11 -3.24 13.24
C LEU A 94 0.64 -1.99 12.48
N LYS A 95 1.57 -1.30 11.84
CA LYS A 95 1.30 -0.14 10.96
C LYS A 95 1.13 -0.64 9.53
N ILE A 96 -0.04 -0.47 8.93
CA ILE A 96 -0.38 -1.05 7.63
C ILE A 96 -0.59 0.03 6.58
N LEU A 97 0.08 -0.08 5.44
CA LEU A 97 -0.22 0.65 4.21
C LEU A 97 -0.70 -0.33 3.13
N MET A 98 -1.95 -0.21 2.74
CA MET A 98 -2.45 -0.89 1.53
C MET A 98 -1.97 -0.12 0.31
N HIS A 99 -0.92 -0.65 -0.34
CA HIS A 99 -0.30 -0.06 -1.51
C HIS A 99 -1.20 -0.19 -2.73
N CYS A 100 -1.22 0.86 -3.56
CA CYS A 100 -1.97 0.91 -4.82
C CYS A 100 -3.39 0.34 -4.67
N PHE A 101 -4.11 0.81 -3.65
CA PHE A 101 -5.37 0.19 -3.22
C PHE A 101 -6.43 0.23 -4.32
N THR A 102 -6.90 -0.94 -4.72
CA THR A 102 -7.96 -1.13 -5.72
C THR A 102 -9.12 -2.00 -5.20
N GLY A 103 -9.13 -2.24 -3.89
CA GLY A 103 -10.11 -3.11 -3.26
C GLY A 103 -11.50 -2.51 -3.13
N SER A 104 -12.44 -3.36 -2.73
CA SER A 104 -13.83 -3.01 -2.49
C SER A 104 -14.00 -2.06 -1.30
N LYS A 105 -15.15 -1.38 -1.27
CA LYS A 105 -15.53 -0.55 -0.12
C LYS A 105 -15.63 -1.39 1.16
N GLU A 106 -16.25 -2.57 1.08
CA GLU A 106 -16.36 -3.49 2.22
C GLU A 106 -14.97 -3.90 2.77
N PHE A 107 -14.03 -4.18 1.88
CA PHE A 107 -12.66 -4.50 2.27
C PHE A 107 -11.97 -3.31 2.95
N SER A 108 -12.15 -2.09 2.41
CA SER A 108 -11.60 -0.88 3.05
C SER A 108 -12.17 -0.64 4.44
N GLU A 109 -13.48 -0.84 4.64
CA GLU A 109 -14.15 -0.71 5.93
C GLU A 109 -13.59 -1.70 6.97
N LYS A 110 -13.37 -2.96 6.57
CA LYS A 110 -12.73 -3.97 7.43
C LYS A 110 -11.30 -3.58 7.80
N LEU A 111 -10.50 -3.14 6.83
CA LEU A 111 -9.11 -2.72 7.06
C LEU A 111 -9.00 -1.47 7.93
N LEU A 112 -9.98 -0.56 7.89
CA LEU A 112 -10.04 0.59 8.78
C LEU A 112 -10.15 0.19 10.25
N THR A 113 -10.74 -0.97 10.57
CA THR A 113 -10.77 -1.50 11.95
C THR A 113 -9.38 -1.88 12.46
N LEU A 114 -8.40 -2.04 11.55
CA LEU A 114 -6.99 -2.31 11.83
C LEU A 114 -6.13 -1.04 11.73
N ASN A 115 -6.75 0.14 11.70
CA ASN A 115 -6.08 1.44 11.54
C ASN A 115 -5.19 1.55 10.28
N SER A 116 -5.54 0.83 9.21
CA SER A 116 -4.78 0.80 7.96
C SER A 116 -4.82 2.15 7.24
N PHE A 117 -3.73 2.45 6.53
CA PHE A 117 -3.64 3.51 5.53
C PHE A 117 -3.82 2.93 4.13
N PHE A 118 -4.22 3.79 3.18
CA PHE A 118 -4.50 3.41 1.79
C PHE A 118 -3.84 4.39 0.84
N SER A 119 -3.06 3.92 -0.12
CA SER A 119 -2.52 4.81 -1.14
C SER A 119 -3.34 4.79 -2.41
N ALA A 120 -3.66 6.00 -2.88
CA ALA A 120 -4.36 6.23 -4.14
C ALA A 120 -3.33 6.41 -5.26
N SER A 121 -3.40 5.55 -6.28
CA SER A 121 -2.57 5.63 -7.49
C SER A 121 -3.29 6.27 -8.67
N GLY A 122 -2.62 6.37 -9.82
CA GLY A 122 -3.19 6.93 -11.05
C GLY A 122 -4.50 6.28 -11.51
N ILE A 123 -4.82 5.07 -11.03
CA ILE A 123 -6.05 4.34 -11.38
C ILE A 123 -7.31 5.14 -11.05
N ILE A 124 -7.33 5.93 -9.96
CA ILE A 124 -8.50 6.72 -9.60
C ILE A 124 -8.91 7.76 -10.65
N THR A 125 -8.00 8.06 -11.59
CA THR A 125 -8.27 9.00 -12.70
C THR A 125 -8.92 8.33 -13.91
N PHE A 126 -9.02 6.98 -13.95
CA PHE A 126 -9.49 6.26 -15.12
C PHE A 126 -11.02 6.35 -15.26
N LYS A 127 -11.51 6.30 -16.50
CA LYS A 127 -12.96 6.41 -16.78
C LYS A 127 -13.78 5.29 -16.12
N ASN A 128 -13.20 4.11 -16.00
CA ASN A 128 -13.88 2.92 -15.47
C ASN A 128 -13.59 2.68 -13.99
N SER A 129 -13.14 3.68 -13.24
CA SER A 129 -12.78 3.54 -11.82
C SER A 129 -13.83 4.15 -10.87
N LEU A 130 -15.09 4.27 -11.28
CA LEU A 130 -16.13 4.88 -10.45
C LEU A 130 -16.31 4.18 -9.11
N ASP A 131 -16.29 2.85 -9.07
CA ASP A 131 -16.42 2.10 -7.82
C ASP A 131 -15.24 2.38 -6.87
N LEU A 132 -14.02 2.42 -7.42
CA LEU A 132 -12.83 2.77 -6.66
C LEU A 132 -12.89 4.24 -6.17
N GLN A 133 -13.36 5.16 -6.99
CA GLN A 133 -13.59 6.56 -6.58
C GLN A 133 -14.58 6.64 -5.41
N ASN A 134 -15.67 5.87 -5.46
CA ASN A 134 -16.65 5.78 -4.38
C ASN A 134 -16.03 5.18 -3.11
N THR A 135 -15.16 4.17 -3.25
CA THR A 135 -14.41 3.60 -2.14
C THR A 135 -13.51 4.66 -1.50
N PHE A 136 -12.68 5.37 -2.28
CA PHE A 136 -11.84 6.45 -1.75
C PHE A 136 -12.66 7.61 -1.16
N LYS A 137 -13.86 7.88 -1.67
CA LYS A 137 -14.76 8.86 -1.07
C LYS A 137 -15.15 8.49 0.36
N SER A 138 -15.33 7.20 0.67
CA SER A 138 -15.71 6.71 2.01
C SER A 138 -14.52 6.60 2.99
N ILE A 139 -13.30 6.31 2.53
CA ILE A 139 -12.12 6.22 3.40
C ILE A 139 -11.84 7.58 4.04
N PRO A 140 -11.63 7.68 5.38
CA PRO A 140 -11.27 8.95 6.02
C PRO A 140 -10.00 9.56 5.43
N ILE A 141 -9.98 10.88 5.24
CA ILE A 141 -8.81 11.57 4.66
C ILE A 141 -7.53 11.34 5.46
N ASP A 142 -7.65 11.17 6.78
CA ASP A 142 -6.53 10.95 7.69
C ASP A 142 -5.90 9.54 7.56
N ASN A 143 -6.48 8.68 6.70
CA ASN A 143 -5.97 7.34 6.36
C ASN A 143 -5.50 7.22 4.90
N ILE A 144 -5.42 8.33 4.15
CA ILE A 144 -5.11 8.30 2.72
C ILE A 144 -3.71 8.85 2.44
N LEU A 145 -2.95 8.14 1.61
CA LEU A 145 -1.73 8.60 0.95
C LEU A 145 -1.96 8.67 -0.57
N ILE A 146 -1.02 9.24 -1.29
CA ILE A 146 -0.97 9.22 -2.76
C ILE A 146 0.34 8.62 -3.24
N GLU A 147 0.31 7.97 -4.38
CA GLU A 147 1.46 7.35 -5.01
C GLU A 147 1.37 7.39 -6.53
N THR A 148 2.44 7.03 -7.22
CA THR A 148 2.46 6.91 -8.68
C THR A 148 2.37 5.49 -9.18
N ASP A 149 2.98 4.54 -8.49
CA ASP A 149 3.28 3.19 -8.97
C ASP A 149 4.10 3.19 -10.27
N SER A 150 5.00 4.19 -10.40
CA SER A 150 5.86 4.31 -11.59
C SER A 150 6.77 3.09 -11.75
N PRO A 151 6.94 2.58 -12.98
CA PRO A 151 6.60 3.15 -14.29
C PRO A 151 5.20 2.79 -14.81
N PHE A 152 4.35 2.19 -13.98
CA PHE A 152 3.00 1.71 -14.34
C PHE A 152 1.92 2.77 -14.06
N LEU A 153 0.69 2.49 -14.44
CA LEU A 153 -0.53 3.17 -14.03
C LEU A 153 -0.55 4.70 -14.29
N ALA A 154 0.09 5.17 -15.38
CA ALA A 154 0.07 6.59 -15.73
C ALA A 154 -1.35 7.18 -15.67
N PRO A 155 -1.58 8.26 -14.89
CA PRO A 155 -2.90 8.87 -14.73
C PRO A 155 -3.41 9.54 -16.00
N VAL A 156 -4.71 9.82 -16.09
CA VAL A 156 -5.26 10.72 -17.10
C VAL A 156 -4.74 12.15 -16.79
N PRO A 157 -4.26 12.93 -17.81
CA PRO A 157 -4.32 12.66 -19.26
C PRO A 157 -3.11 11.91 -19.83
N LYS A 158 -2.23 11.33 -19.01
CA LYS A 158 -0.97 10.69 -19.43
C LYS A 158 -1.12 9.21 -19.79
N ARG A 159 -2.33 8.66 -19.85
CA ARG A 159 -2.60 7.27 -20.25
C ARG A 159 -1.86 6.88 -21.52
N GLY A 160 -1.32 5.65 -21.52
CA GLY A 160 -0.53 5.12 -22.64
C GLY A 160 0.94 5.56 -22.66
N LYS A 161 1.36 6.45 -21.76
CA LYS A 161 2.77 6.80 -21.54
C LYS A 161 3.35 6.00 -20.37
N LYS A 162 4.68 5.90 -20.33
CA LYS A 162 5.38 5.44 -19.12
C LYS A 162 5.12 6.45 -18.01
N ASN A 163 4.72 5.94 -16.83
CA ASN A 163 4.48 6.80 -15.67
C ASN A 163 5.80 7.28 -15.05
N GLU A 164 5.75 8.43 -14.39
CA GLU A 164 6.89 9.04 -13.72
C GLU A 164 6.42 9.77 -12.43
N PRO A 165 7.31 9.99 -11.44
CA PRO A 165 6.94 10.63 -10.18
C PRO A 165 6.26 12.00 -10.32
N SER A 166 6.59 12.78 -11.34
CA SER A 166 5.99 14.09 -11.60
C SER A 166 4.47 14.01 -11.89
N PHE A 167 3.97 12.86 -12.34
CA PHE A 167 2.55 12.68 -12.65
C PHE A 167 1.66 12.47 -11.42
N ILE A 168 2.24 12.39 -10.22
CA ILE A 168 1.48 12.34 -8.96
C ILE A 168 0.50 13.51 -8.82
N ASP A 169 0.82 14.63 -9.45
CA ASP A 169 0.00 15.83 -9.45
C ASP A 169 -1.43 15.60 -10.00
N PHE A 170 -1.57 14.76 -11.02
CA PHE A 170 -2.87 14.40 -11.57
C PHE A 170 -3.67 13.50 -10.63
N THR A 171 -3.01 12.60 -9.92
CA THR A 171 -3.63 11.76 -8.88
C THR A 171 -4.12 12.62 -7.73
N ALA A 172 -3.27 13.55 -7.24
CA ALA A 172 -3.64 14.48 -6.17
C ALA A 172 -4.84 15.36 -6.55
N THR A 173 -4.84 15.91 -7.77
CA THR A 173 -5.96 16.71 -8.27
C THR A 173 -7.27 15.90 -8.28
N LYS A 174 -7.22 14.68 -8.83
CA LYS A 174 -8.42 13.83 -8.88
C LYS A 174 -8.92 13.42 -7.49
N LEU A 175 -8.02 13.09 -6.58
CA LEU A 175 -8.39 12.73 -5.21
C LEU A 175 -8.98 13.93 -4.45
N ALA A 176 -8.47 15.15 -4.67
CA ALA A 176 -9.03 16.37 -4.10
C ALA A 176 -10.49 16.58 -4.53
N GLU A 177 -10.80 16.37 -5.83
CA GLU A 177 -12.18 16.40 -6.34
C GLU A 177 -13.07 15.37 -5.63
N ILE A 178 -12.60 14.10 -5.51
CA ILE A 178 -13.33 13.01 -4.85
C ILE A 178 -13.63 13.33 -3.38
N LYS A 179 -12.66 13.95 -2.69
CA LYS A 179 -12.75 14.30 -1.26
C LYS A 179 -13.44 15.66 -1.02
N ASN A 180 -13.77 16.41 -2.07
CA ASN A 180 -14.30 17.76 -1.99
C ASN A 180 -13.41 18.70 -1.15
N LEU A 181 -12.09 18.64 -1.41
CA LEU A 181 -11.06 19.46 -0.78
C LEU A 181 -10.37 20.33 -1.83
N SER A 182 -9.69 21.39 -1.37
CA SER A 182 -8.68 22.04 -2.20
C SER A 182 -7.51 21.09 -2.43
N LYS A 183 -6.79 21.25 -3.54
CA LYS A 183 -5.60 20.43 -3.81
C LYS A 183 -4.51 20.66 -2.77
N GLU A 184 -4.36 21.90 -2.31
CA GLU A 184 -3.41 22.29 -1.27
C GLU A 184 -3.71 21.56 0.06
N ASP A 185 -4.98 21.53 0.47
CA ASP A 185 -5.40 20.82 1.69
C ASP A 185 -5.19 19.32 1.56
N LEU A 186 -5.50 18.74 0.38
CA LEU A 186 -5.26 17.34 0.12
C LEU A 186 -3.77 17.00 0.24
N VAL A 187 -2.90 17.74 -0.45
CA VAL A 187 -1.44 17.52 -0.44
C VAL A 187 -0.90 17.63 0.99
N LYS A 188 -1.35 18.64 1.74
CA LYS A 188 -0.99 18.78 3.15
C LYS A 188 -1.40 17.55 3.96
N LYS A 189 -2.67 17.14 3.88
CA LYS A 189 -3.20 15.99 4.62
C LYS A 189 -2.47 14.69 4.29
N THR A 190 -2.26 14.39 3.02
CA THR A 190 -1.55 13.17 2.61
C THR A 190 -0.07 13.20 3.01
N THR A 191 0.57 14.37 3.04
CA THR A 191 1.93 14.54 3.56
C THR A 191 1.97 14.32 5.07
N ASP A 192 1.03 14.88 5.82
CA ASP A 192 0.92 14.67 7.27
C ASP A 192 0.70 13.19 7.60
N ASN A 193 -0.14 12.50 6.82
CA ASN A 193 -0.39 11.07 6.96
C ASN A 193 0.88 10.23 6.66
N PHE A 194 1.64 10.60 5.63
CA PHE A 194 2.92 9.96 5.33
C PHE A 194 3.88 10.10 6.51
N ASN A 195 4.03 11.31 7.05
CA ASN A 195 4.90 11.55 8.20
C ASN A 195 4.43 10.79 9.44
N LYS A 196 3.11 10.74 9.67
CA LYS A 196 2.52 9.98 10.78
C LYS A 196 2.80 8.48 10.65
N LEU A 197 2.71 7.92 9.45
CA LEU A 197 2.92 6.50 9.22
C LEU A 197 4.39 6.10 9.33
N PHE A 198 5.30 6.86 8.72
CA PHE A 198 6.68 6.45 8.52
C PHE A 198 7.68 7.03 9.52
N PHE A 199 7.34 8.13 10.21
CA PHE A 199 8.30 8.87 11.05
C PHE A 199 7.84 9.13 12.49
N ASN A 200 6.64 8.61 12.89
CA ASN A 200 6.14 8.76 14.27
C ASN A 200 5.98 7.44 15.02
#